data_5c927c1dd8f02dba9c7406854c3e5bdd
#
_entry.id   5c927c1dd8f02dba9c7406854c3e5bdd
#
_cell.length_a   1.000
_cell.length_b   1.000
_cell.length_c   1.000
_cell.angle_alpha   90.00
_cell.angle_beta   90.00
_cell.angle_gamma   90.00
#
_symmetry.space_group_name_H-M   'P 1'
#
loop_
_entity.id
_entity.type
_entity.pdbx_description
1 polymer ?
#
loop_
_entity_poly.entity_id
_entity_poly.type
_entity_poly.pdbx_seq_one_letter_code
_entity_poly.pdbx_strand_id
1 'polypeptide(L)'
;MKLKATIVDETSPDHNSVIVCFEGDKNKKHFEIKCSFNPYIHKMRKWDSWLLTITWDSEVYQDEKTGEKYYFTHLNCNKAVEINSCYGKKD
;
A
#
# COMPACT_ATOMS: atom_id res chain seq x y z
N MET A 1 -1.91 -6.65 -10.78
CA MET A 1 -2.48 -5.34 -11.13
C MET A 1 -1.51 -4.24 -10.77
N LYS A 2 -1.31 -3.29 -11.65
CA LYS A 2 -0.44 -2.14 -11.39
C LYS A 2 -1.29 -0.90 -11.14
N LEU A 3 -1.06 -0.23 -10.02
CA LEU A 3 -1.82 0.96 -9.64
C LEU A 3 -0.86 2.08 -9.25
N LYS A 4 -1.19 3.28 -9.73
CA LYS A 4 -0.43 4.47 -9.39
C LYS A 4 -0.96 5.03 -8.07
N ALA A 5 -0.08 5.29 -7.14
CA ALA A 5 -0.46 5.72 -5.79
C ALA A 5 0.49 6.78 -5.26
N THR A 6 -0.03 7.62 -4.38
CA THR A 6 0.75 8.60 -3.64
C THR A 6 0.87 8.13 -2.20
N ILE A 7 2.08 8.13 -1.68
CA ILE A 7 2.33 7.77 -0.28
C ILE A 7 1.89 8.94 0.60
N VAL A 8 0.99 8.67 1.54
CA VAL A 8 0.37 9.73 2.35
C VAL A 8 0.81 9.70 3.81
N ASP A 9 1.65 8.75 4.18
CA ASP A 9 2.20 8.68 5.52
C ASP A 9 3.66 8.25 5.47
N GLU A 10 4.39 8.51 6.54
CA GLU A 10 5.81 8.20 6.59
C GLU A 10 6.05 6.70 6.71
N THR A 11 7.08 6.21 6.03
CA THR A 11 7.51 4.83 6.16
C THR A 11 8.48 4.70 7.32
N SER A 12 8.57 3.49 7.87
CA SER A 12 9.42 3.19 9.02
C SER A 12 10.27 1.97 8.75
N PRO A 13 11.52 1.95 9.24
CA PRO A 13 12.36 0.76 9.06
C PRO A 13 11.84 -0.47 9.80
N ASP A 14 10.90 -0.28 10.73
CA ASP A 14 10.33 -1.36 11.53
C ASP A 14 9.09 -1.99 10.90
N HIS A 15 8.59 -1.42 9.81
CA HIS A 15 7.35 -1.88 9.18
C HIS A 15 7.53 -2.11 7.69
N ASN A 16 6.92 -3.19 7.20
CA ASN A 16 6.90 -3.51 5.77
C ASN A 16 5.57 -3.14 5.14
N SER A 17 4.98 -2.03 5.58
CA SER A 17 3.73 -1.54 5.02
C SER A 17 3.83 -0.06 4.69
N VAL A 18 2.94 0.39 3.81
CA VAL A 18 2.88 1.78 3.37
C VAL A 18 1.42 2.20 3.29
N ILE A 19 1.15 3.45 3.66
CA ILE A 19 -0.19 4.02 3.56
C ILE A 19 -0.24 4.88 2.31
N VAL A 20 -1.19 4.58 1.44
CA VAL A 20 -1.28 5.24 0.13
C VAL A 20 -2.69 5.72 -0.17
N CYS A 21 -2.75 6.67 -1.09
CA CYS A 21 -3.97 7.11 -1.73
C CYS A 21 -3.82 6.82 -3.22
N PHE A 22 -4.76 6.10 -3.81
CA PHE A 22 -4.69 5.75 -5.22
C PHE A 22 -5.10 6.92 -6.11
N GLU A 23 -4.39 7.08 -7.21
CA GLU A 23 -4.71 8.11 -8.19
C GLU A 23 -6.09 7.84 -8.79
N GLY A 24 -6.89 8.90 -8.91
CA GLY A 24 -8.24 8.80 -9.43
C GLY A 24 -9.30 8.54 -8.38
N ASP A 25 -8.92 8.31 -7.15
CA ASP A 25 -9.87 8.14 -6.05
C ASP A 25 -10.41 9.51 -5.61
N LYS A 26 -11.64 9.79 -5.96
CA LYS A 26 -12.29 11.06 -5.63
C LYS A 26 -12.45 11.28 -4.14
N ASN A 27 -12.58 10.21 -3.38
CA ASN A 27 -12.74 10.27 -1.93
C ASN A 27 -11.43 10.33 -1.19
N LYS A 28 -10.32 10.16 -1.88
CA LYS A 28 -8.96 10.19 -1.34
C LYS A 28 -8.81 9.31 -0.10
N LYS A 29 -9.31 8.10 -0.19
CA LYS A 29 -9.21 7.14 0.90
C LYS A 29 -7.79 6.64 1.05
N HIS A 30 -7.41 6.39 2.29
CA HIS A 30 -6.09 5.87 2.62
C HIS A 30 -6.16 4.36 2.78
N PHE A 31 -5.22 3.66 2.18
CA PHE A 31 -5.15 2.20 2.25
C PHE A 31 -3.78 1.78 2.76
N GLU A 32 -3.78 0.82 3.67
CA GLU A 32 -2.55 0.19 4.09
C GLU A 32 -2.22 -0.95 3.13
N ILE A 33 -1.00 -0.95 2.62
CA ILE A 33 -0.52 -1.97 1.70
C ILE A 33 0.69 -2.64 2.31
N LYS A 34 0.63 -3.97 2.43
CA LYS A 34 1.75 -4.75 2.92
C LYS A 34 2.71 -5.03 1.78
N CYS A 35 3.99 -4.83 2.02
CA CYS A 35 5.02 -5.01 1.01
C CYS A 35 5.86 -6.23 1.31
N SER A 36 6.30 -6.92 0.26
CA SER A 36 7.26 -8.03 0.39
C SER A 36 8.69 -7.53 0.62
N PHE A 37 8.88 -6.23 0.56
CA PHE A 37 10.15 -5.54 0.79
C PHE A 37 9.93 -4.45 1.84
N ASN A 38 11.01 -3.86 2.33
CA ASN A 38 10.90 -2.76 3.30
C ASN A 38 10.77 -1.43 2.56
N PRO A 39 9.62 -0.74 2.64
CA PRO A 39 9.43 0.52 1.92
C PRO A 39 10.40 1.62 2.33
N TYR A 40 10.79 1.64 3.59
CA TYR A 40 11.75 2.63 4.09
C TYR A 40 13.11 2.48 3.42
N ILE A 41 13.61 1.26 3.33
CA ILE A 41 14.88 0.96 2.67
C ILE A 41 14.77 1.24 1.17
N HIS A 42 13.59 1.02 0.60
CA HIS A 42 13.31 1.28 -0.81
C HIS A 42 13.17 2.76 -1.11
N LYS A 43 13.30 3.62 -0.10
CA LYS A 43 13.20 5.07 -0.20
C LYS A 43 11.83 5.58 -0.64
N MET A 44 10.81 4.86 -0.26
CA MET A 44 9.43 5.30 -0.46
C MET A 44 9.09 6.31 0.63
N ARG A 45 8.88 7.54 0.22
CA ARG A 45 8.70 8.66 1.15
C ARG A 45 7.30 9.26 1.02
N LYS A 46 6.87 9.92 2.08
CA LYS A 46 5.61 10.64 2.09
C LYS A 46 5.54 11.63 0.91
N TRP A 47 4.41 11.61 0.22
CA TRP A 47 4.10 12.44 -0.95
C TRP A 47 4.76 11.99 -2.25
N ASP A 48 5.56 10.95 -2.23
CA ASP A 48 6.09 10.36 -3.47
C ASP A 48 4.98 9.60 -4.19
N SER A 49 5.06 9.60 -5.52
CA SER A 49 4.16 8.81 -6.36
C SER A 49 4.88 7.58 -6.87
N TRP A 50 4.23 6.44 -6.73
CA TRP A 50 4.80 5.15 -7.10
C TRP A 50 3.81 4.31 -7.88
N LEU A 51 4.32 3.54 -8.83
CA LEU A 51 3.55 2.50 -9.50
C LEU A 51 3.73 1.20 -8.72
N LEU A 52 2.64 0.72 -8.16
CA LEU A 52 2.67 -0.46 -7.28
C LEU A 52 2.05 -1.65 -7.98
N THR A 53 2.73 -2.78 -7.93
CA THR A 53 2.16 -4.05 -8.38
C THR A 53 1.42 -4.66 -7.19
N ILE A 54 0.10 -4.63 -7.26
CA ILE A 54 -0.79 -5.00 -6.16
C ILE A 54 -1.42 -6.36 -6.43
N THR A 55 -1.44 -7.19 -5.42
CA THR A 55 -2.23 -8.42 -5.40
C THR A 55 -3.23 -8.35 -4.29
N TRP A 56 -4.42 -8.89 -4.54
CA TRP A 56 -5.50 -8.93 -3.58
C TRP A 56 -5.50 -10.29 -2.91
N ASP A 57 -5.62 -10.28 -1.60
CA ASP A 57 -5.74 -11.49 -0.82
C ASP A 57 -6.87 -11.33 0.17
N SER A 58 -7.54 -12.40 0.49
CA SER A 58 -8.64 -12.35 1.44
C SER A 58 -8.55 -13.48 2.44
N GLU A 59 -8.95 -13.18 3.66
CA GLU A 59 -9.07 -14.17 4.72
C GLU A 59 -10.51 -14.26 5.14
N VAL A 60 -10.95 -15.48 5.44
CA VAL A 60 -12.31 -15.75 5.91
C VAL A 60 -12.22 -16.29 7.33
N TYR A 61 -12.91 -15.63 8.25
CA TYR A 61 -13.04 -16.10 9.63
C TYR A 61 -14.50 -16.45 9.89
N GLN A 62 -14.69 -17.57 10.54
CA GLN A 62 -16.03 -17.97 10.97
C GLN A 62 -16.09 -17.95 12.49
N ASP A 63 -17.10 -17.25 13.02
CA ASP A 63 -17.35 -17.22 14.46
C ASP A 63 -18.05 -18.53 14.84
N GLU A 64 -17.42 -19.30 15.71
CA GLU A 64 -17.95 -20.59 16.15
C GLU A 64 -19.26 -20.46 16.95
N LYS A 65 -19.46 -19.32 17.61
CA LYS A 65 -20.63 -19.09 18.44
C LYS A 65 -21.86 -18.68 17.65
N THR A 66 -21.69 -17.83 16.66
CA THR A 66 -22.79 -17.27 15.87
C THR A 66 -22.91 -17.87 14.50
N GLY A 67 -21.86 -18.53 14.01
CA GLY A 67 -21.79 -19.05 12.65
C GLY A 67 -21.58 -17.97 11.60
N GLU A 68 -21.40 -16.73 12.00
CA GLU A 68 -21.15 -15.64 11.06
C GLU A 68 -19.78 -15.72 10.45
N LYS A 69 -19.70 -15.33 9.17
CA LYS A 69 -18.44 -15.29 8.44
C LYS A 69 -17.99 -13.85 8.27
N TYR A 70 -16.70 -13.62 8.50
CA TYR A 70 -16.08 -12.33 8.30
C TYR A 70 -15.03 -12.42 7.21
N TYR A 71 -15.05 -11.45 6.30
CA TYR A 71 -14.13 -11.40 5.17
C TYR A 71 -13.19 -10.21 5.32
N PHE A 72 -11.89 -10.47 5.25
CA PHE A 72 -10.88 -9.42 5.33
C PHE A 72 -10.08 -9.41 4.03
N THR A 73 -10.01 -8.24 3.40
CA THR A 73 -9.26 -8.07 2.18
C THR A 73 -7.92 -7.40 2.50
N HIS A 74 -6.86 -8.01 2.03
CA HIS A 74 -5.51 -7.49 2.18
C HIS A 74 -4.95 -7.08 0.82
N LEU A 75 -4.26 -5.95 0.81
CA LEU A 75 -3.54 -5.49 -0.36
C LEU A 75 -2.06 -5.75 -0.14
N ASN A 76 -1.44 -6.47 -1.07
CA ASN A 76 -0.03 -6.80 -1.00
C ASN A 76 0.69 -6.22 -2.19
N CYS A 77 1.88 -5.67 -1.96
CA CYS A 77 2.72 -5.13 -3.01
C CYS A 77 4.03 -5.91 -3.04
N ASN A 78 4.36 -6.46 -4.21
CA ASN A 78 5.62 -7.19 -4.38
C ASN A 78 6.62 -6.44 -5.25
N LYS A 79 6.21 -5.33 -5.86
CA LYS A 79 7.09 -4.52 -6.69
C LYS A 79 6.59 -3.08 -6.70
N ALA A 80 7.52 -2.12 -6.61
CA ALA A 80 7.20 -0.71 -6.67
C ALA A 80 8.23 0.00 -7.56
N VAL A 81 7.73 0.90 -8.41
CA VAL A 81 8.56 1.71 -9.30
C VAL A 81 8.25 3.18 -9.02
N GLU A 82 9.27 3.96 -8.73
CA GLU A 82 9.09 5.38 -8.49
C GLU A 82 8.69 6.11 -9.77
N ILE A 83 7.65 6.92 -9.69
CA ILE A 83 7.19 7.74 -10.80
C ILE A 83 7.66 9.17 -10.61
N ASN A 84 7.46 9.71 -9.41
CA ASN A 84 7.79 11.10 -9.12
C ASN A 84 8.11 11.26 -7.64
N SER A 85 9.08 12.12 -7.33
CA SER A 85 9.48 12.41 -5.96
C SER A 85 9.23 13.88 -5.67
N CYS A 86 8.59 14.14 -4.52
CA CYS A 86 8.38 15.51 -4.07
C CYS A 86 9.67 16.14 -3.50
N TYR A 87 10.70 15.33 -3.24
CA TYR A 87 11.97 15.81 -2.65
C TYR A 87 13.00 16.22 -3.69
N GLY A 88 12.59 16.29 -4.93
CA GLY A 88 13.46 16.78 -5.95
C GLY A 88 13.50 15.88 -7.16
N LYS A 89 14.13 16.42 -8.16
CA LYS A 89 14.25 15.80 -9.44
C LYS A 89 15.44 14.84 -9.44
N LYS A 90 15.23 13.66 -9.95
CA LYS A 90 16.34 12.74 -10.16
C LYS A 90 16.94 12.98 -11.52
N ASP A 91 18.22 13.06 -11.52
CA ASP A 91 18.97 13.19 -12.76
C ASP A 91 19.42 11.85 -13.27
#